data_840a4e203edde994b04f3c288aa49a0b
#
_entry.id   840a4e203edde994b04f3c288aa49a0b
#
_cell.length_a   1.000
_cell.length_b   1.000
_cell.length_c   1.000
_cell.angle_alpha   90.00
_cell.angle_beta   90.00
_cell.angle_gamma   90.00
#
_symmetry.space_group_name_H-M   'P 1'
#
loop_
_entity.id
_entity.type
_entity.pdbx_description
1 polymer ?
#
loop_
_entity_poly.entity_id
_entity_poly.type
_entity_poly.pdbx_seq_one_letter_code
_entity_poly.pdbx_strand_id
1 'polypeptide(L)'
;MRYLLVTHIPFARQGISAVMDRLWAEDLRGLVASVGPVTIAAPELATVEDLQGWGPARDSLSKGDGFEFLGLPIYRSRADVTFARRVRSALRPAVSTSDLIHSSNLFPPYTALWFGHDLAVHLKKKTVFVVAEDFYDMLNWEWVRTEKNALQKLRRRRDLNLLDREVRKRVANASLSFLHTPAAVARYREYAANAVQIRQPVHEKDDVIDSDSFRAKCANIRSTVPLRLISASRMESLKGIDFIIRAVSILKQRNIPVHVALYGKGSKSESLKLLTQKLDVAGSIEFPGTVEPGPHLRQALAGAHVFLMPHLTTDFGRAFFDAMAGGLPVIAFRSLASQDTVRHQVDGLITPNADAEGLAEGIGQFHKDREFLVRAAEAARERALLNTKSIWNNLRAQMIRELF
;
A
#
# COMPACT_ATOMS: atom_id res chain seq x y z
N MET A 1 -2.29 -10.04 27.73
CA MET A 1 -1.45 -8.91 27.26
C MET A 1 -2.34 -7.70 27.00
N ARG A 2 -2.07 -6.56 27.65
CA ARG A 2 -2.78 -5.29 27.40
C ARG A 2 -2.09 -4.57 26.24
N TYR A 3 -2.75 -4.57 25.08
CA TYR A 3 -2.21 -4.06 23.83
C TYR A 3 -2.76 -2.66 23.56
N LEU A 4 -1.87 -1.69 23.36
CA LEU A 4 -2.22 -0.32 22.94
C LEU A 4 -1.71 -0.06 21.52
N LEU A 5 -2.64 0.19 20.60
CA LEU A 5 -2.35 0.67 19.24
C LEU A 5 -2.55 2.19 19.19
N VAL A 6 -1.50 2.93 18.88
CA VAL A 6 -1.57 4.37 18.60
C VAL A 6 -1.61 4.58 17.09
N THR A 7 -2.66 5.18 16.57
CA THR A 7 -2.85 5.39 15.12
C THR A 7 -3.28 6.83 14.81
N HIS A 8 -3.09 7.21 13.55
CA HIS A 8 -3.53 8.50 13.01
C HIS A 8 -4.90 8.44 12.33
N ILE A 9 -5.41 7.24 12.11
CA ILE A 9 -6.69 7.04 11.42
C ILE A 9 -7.81 7.36 12.41
N PRO A 10 -8.62 8.39 12.12
CA PRO A 10 -9.61 8.87 13.06
C PRO A 10 -10.81 7.94 13.16
N PHE A 11 -11.53 8.13 14.26
CA PHE A 11 -12.85 7.55 14.46
C PHE A 11 -13.83 8.61 14.97
N ALA A 12 -15.11 8.33 14.86
CA ALA A 12 -16.17 9.08 15.51
C ALA A 12 -17.04 8.16 16.36
N ARG A 13 -17.52 8.64 17.52
CA ARG A 13 -18.39 7.83 18.38
C ARG A 13 -19.82 7.84 17.87
N GLN A 14 -20.45 6.65 17.90
CA GLN A 14 -21.89 6.47 17.68
C GLN A 14 -22.41 5.52 18.75
N GLY A 15 -22.98 6.10 19.82
CA GLY A 15 -23.34 5.34 21.01
C GLY A 15 -22.13 4.69 21.66
N ILE A 16 -22.15 3.37 21.82
CA ILE A 16 -21.04 2.59 22.43
C ILE A 16 -20.00 2.14 21.41
N SER A 17 -20.24 2.39 20.14
CA SER A 17 -19.37 1.98 19.02
C SER A 17 -18.52 3.14 18.51
N ALA A 18 -17.39 2.80 17.89
CA ALA A 18 -16.55 3.71 17.12
C ALA A 18 -16.71 3.42 15.62
N VAL A 19 -17.08 4.44 14.85
CA VAL A 19 -17.21 4.37 13.39
C VAL A 19 -15.92 4.87 12.76
N MET A 20 -15.42 4.16 11.74
CA MET A 20 -14.19 4.50 11.03
C MET A 20 -14.22 4.00 9.58
N ASP A 21 -13.12 4.17 8.85
CA ASP A 21 -12.96 3.57 7.51
C ASP A 21 -13.10 2.05 7.56
N ARG A 22 -13.86 1.48 6.62
CA ARG A 22 -14.17 0.04 6.58
C ARG A 22 -12.92 -0.83 6.42
N LEU A 23 -12.02 -0.47 5.52
CA LEU A 23 -10.82 -1.28 5.26
C LEU A 23 -9.93 -1.33 6.50
N TRP A 24 -9.84 -0.18 7.21
CA TRP A 24 -9.10 -0.13 8.47
C TRP A 24 -9.79 -0.94 9.57
N ALA A 25 -11.11 -0.90 9.68
CA ALA A 25 -11.87 -1.71 10.63
C ALA A 25 -11.66 -3.22 10.39
N GLU A 26 -11.63 -3.65 9.13
CA GLU A 26 -11.32 -5.03 8.74
C GLU A 26 -9.89 -5.44 9.13
N ASP A 27 -8.90 -4.55 8.96
CA ASP A 27 -7.52 -4.81 9.39
C ASP A 27 -7.40 -4.93 10.91
N LEU A 28 -8.13 -4.10 11.66
CA LEU A 28 -8.19 -4.16 13.12
C LEU A 28 -8.84 -5.44 13.64
N ARG A 29 -9.92 -5.94 13.00
CA ARG A 29 -10.51 -7.25 13.33
C ARG A 29 -9.49 -8.37 13.14
N GLY A 30 -8.72 -8.34 12.07
CA GLY A 30 -7.62 -9.28 11.85
C GLY A 30 -6.54 -9.21 12.93
N LEU A 31 -6.23 -8.02 13.42
CA LEU A 31 -5.31 -7.83 14.54
C LEU A 31 -5.86 -8.42 15.84
N VAL A 32 -7.10 -8.08 16.23
CA VAL A 32 -7.73 -8.61 17.45
C VAL A 32 -7.86 -10.12 17.41
N ALA A 33 -8.26 -10.71 16.29
CA ALA A 33 -8.31 -12.16 16.11
C ALA A 33 -6.95 -12.84 16.35
N SER A 34 -5.86 -12.11 16.12
CA SER A 34 -4.49 -12.65 16.21
C SER A 34 -3.83 -12.40 17.56
N VAL A 35 -4.07 -11.26 18.22
CA VAL A 35 -3.37 -10.86 19.45
C VAL A 35 -4.28 -10.71 20.69
N GLY A 36 -5.60 -10.85 20.52
CA GLY A 36 -6.61 -10.60 21.56
C GLY A 36 -7.04 -9.12 21.62
N PRO A 37 -7.75 -8.71 22.70
CA PRO A 37 -8.31 -7.38 22.84
C PRO A 37 -7.26 -6.26 22.71
N VAL A 38 -7.65 -5.16 22.03
CA VAL A 38 -6.78 -4.01 21.71
C VAL A 38 -7.44 -2.70 22.15
N THR A 39 -6.68 -1.87 22.85
CA THR A 39 -7.02 -0.46 23.05
C THR A 39 -6.47 0.37 21.88
N ILE A 40 -7.31 1.15 21.22
CA ILE A 40 -6.96 2.00 20.08
C ILE A 40 -6.95 3.45 20.52
N ALA A 41 -5.79 4.09 20.50
CA ALA A 41 -5.64 5.53 20.71
C ALA A 41 -5.55 6.23 19.35
N ALA A 42 -6.58 6.98 18.99
CA ALA A 42 -6.74 7.61 17.69
C ALA A 42 -7.40 8.98 17.78
N PRO A 43 -7.23 9.87 16.79
CA PRO A 43 -7.97 11.14 16.72
C PRO A 43 -9.47 10.89 16.78
N GLU A 44 -10.17 11.55 17.71
CA GLU A 44 -11.62 11.45 17.85
C GLU A 44 -12.28 12.65 17.17
N LEU A 45 -13.07 12.39 16.13
CA LEU A 45 -13.86 13.38 15.40
C LEU A 45 -15.19 13.63 16.10
N ALA A 46 -15.77 14.82 15.92
CA ALA A 46 -17.01 15.19 16.59
C ALA A 46 -18.21 14.39 16.07
N THR A 47 -18.26 14.13 14.77
CA THR A 47 -19.38 13.44 14.11
C THR A 47 -18.88 12.39 13.11
N VAL A 48 -19.77 11.49 12.70
CA VAL A 48 -19.48 10.48 11.66
C VAL A 48 -19.30 11.15 10.29
N GLU A 49 -20.00 12.27 10.05
CA GLU A 49 -19.90 13.07 8.83
C GLU A 49 -18.49 13.66 8.65
N ASP A 50 -17.81 14.00 9.74
CA ASP A 50 -16.43 14.52 9.71
C ASP A 50 -15.42 13.49 9.21
N LEU A 51 -15.80 12.20 9.12
CA LEU A 51 -14.98 11.16 8.50
C LEU A 51 -14.94 11.24 6.97
N GLN A 52 -15.64 12.19 6.34
CA GLN A 52 -15.54 12.40 4.89
C GLN A 52 -14.08 12.63 4.48
N GLY A 53 -13.62 11.91 3.44
CA GLY A 53 -12.22 11.96 3.01
C GLY A 53 -11.30 10.89 3.61
N TRP A 54 -11.75 10.15 4.62
CA TRP A 54 -10.98 9.05 5.26
C TRP A 54 -11.32 7.66 4.70
N GLY A 55 -11.91 7.59 3.52
CA GLY A 55 -12.27 6.37 2.80
C GLY A 55 -13.71 6.43 2.28
N PRO A 56 -14.06 5.55 1.34
CA PRO A 56 -15.38 5.58 0.69
C PRO A 56 -16.49 4.92 1.52
N ALA A 57 -16.16 4.03 2.44
CA ALA A 57 -17.12 3.25 3.22
C ALA A 57 -16.81 3.32 4.72
N ARG A 58 -17.83 3.09 5.54
CA ARG A 58 -17.75 3.13 7.00
C ARG A 58 -18.09 1.76 7.58
N ASP A 59 -17.49 1.49 8.73
CA ASP A 59 -17.82 0.33 9.55
C ASP A 59 -17.68 0.69 11.03
N SER A 60 -18.28 -0.08 11.91
CA SER A 60 -18.30 0.16 13.35
C SER A 60 -17.61 -0.97 14.11
N LEU A 61 -16.88 -0.59 15.16
CA LEU A 61 -16.22 -1.50 16.10
C LEU A 61 -16.67 -1.18 17.51
N SER A 62 -16.81 -2.19 18.35
CA SER A 62 -17.31 -2.05 19.70
C SER A 62 -16.46 -2.81 20.72
N LYS A 63 -16.74 -2.60 22.00
CA LYS A 63 -16.10 -3.36 23.09
C LYS A 63 -16.41 -4.87 22.99
N GLY A 64 -17.59 -5.23 22.51
CA GLY A 64 -17.98 -6.62 22.27
C GLY A 64 -17.11 -7.31 21.22
N ASP A 65 -16.56 -6.54 20.27
CA ASP A 65 -15.64 -7.03 19.25
C ASP A 65 -14.16 -7.08 19.72
N GLY A 66 -13.88 -6.79 21.01
CA GLY A 66 -12.54 -6.77 21.58
C GLY A 66 -11.81 -5.43 21.45
N PHE A 67 -12.52 -4.32 21.19
CA PHE A 67 -11.94 -2.99 21.04
C PHE A 67 -12.30 -2.04 22.17
N GLU A 68 -11.31 -1.30 22.64
CA GLU A 68 -11.51 -0.10 23.46
C GLU A 68 -10.93 1.11 22.71
N PHE A 69 -11.58 2.27 22.81
CA PHE A 69 -11.17 3.47 22.09
C PHE A 69 -10.81 4.60 23.06
N LEU A 70 -9.59 5.12 22.88
CA LEU A 70 -9.09 6.32 23.54
C LEU A 70 -9.05 7.47 22.52
N GLY A 71 -9.91 8.47 22.69
CA GLY A 71 -9.93 9.65 21.85
C GLY A 71 -8.70 10.53 22.08
N LEU A 72 -7.98 10.84 21.00
CA LEU A 72 -6.86 11.77 21.00
C LEU A 72 -7.28 13.11 20.42
N PRO A 73 -6.67 14.21 20.87
CA PRO A 73 -6.86 15.52 20.25
C PRO A 73 -6.56 15.52 18.76
N ILE A 74 -7.36 16.28 18.00
CA ILE A 74 -7.14 16.48 16.57
C ILE A 74 -6.12 17.61 16.38
N TYR A 75 -5.18 17.42 15.47
CA TYR A 75 -4.30 18.48 15.01
C TYR A 75 -5.06 19.42 14.07
N ARG A 76 -5.17 20.69 14.44
CA ARG A 76 -5.90 21.70 13.63
C ARG A 76 -4.98 22.65 12.88
N SER A 77 -3.90 23.09 13.52
CA SER A 77 -2.95 24.02 12.90
C SER A 77 -1.61 24.07 13.64
N ARG A 78 -0.61 24.65 12.99
CA ARG A 78 0.72 24.91 13.61
C ARG A 78 0.66 25.89 14.79
N ALA A 79 -0.40 26.68 14.88
CA ALA A 79 -0.62 27.61 15.98
C ALA A 79 -1.07 26.92 17.30
N ASP A 80 -1.48 25.64 17.25
CA ASP A 80 -1.86 24.88 18.45
C ASP A 80 -0.62 24.39 19.20
N VAL A 81 0.03 25.31 19.92
CA VAL A 81 1.23 25.02 20.73
C VAL A 81 0.96 24.07 21.89
N THR A 82 -0.31 23.86 22.27
CA THR A 82 -0.71 22.97 23.36
C THR A 82 -0.98 21.54 22.89
N PHE A 83 -1.08 21.31 21.59
CA PHE A 83 -1.44 20.00 21.01
C PHE A 83 -0.56 18.87 21.56
N ALA A 84 0.77 19.02 21.50
CA ALA A 84 1.71 18.01 21.97
C ALA A 84 1.52 17.67 23.46
N ARG A 85 1.24 18.67 24.31
CA ARG A 85 0.99 18.47 25.74
C ARG A 85 -0.33 17.71 25.96
N ARG A 86 -1.38 18.08 25.26
CA ARG A 86 -2.70 17.41 25.35
C ARG A 86 -2.61 15.95 24.91
N VAL A 87 -1.92 15.66 23.81
CA VAL A 87 -1.70 14.28 23.34
C VAL A 87 -0.92 13.45 24.37
N ARG A 88 0.17 14.00 24.91
CA ARG A 88 0.97 13.30 25.94
C ARG A 88 0.16 13.04 27.21
N SER A 89 -0.64 14.00 27.65
CA SER A 89 -1.52 13.85 28.80
C SER A 89 -2.56 12.75 28.60
N ALA A 90 -3.18 12.70 27.42
CA ALA A 90 -4.17 11.67 27.08
C ALA A 90 -3.53 10.26 26.97
N LEU A 91 -2.34 10.15 26.39
CA LEU A 91 -1.68 8.85 26.16
C LEU A 91 -1.03 8.27 27.44
N ARG A 92 -0.56 9.12 28.35
CA ARG A 92 0.26 8.67 29.51
C ARG A 92 -0.41 7.57 30.35
N PRO A 93 -1.69 7.68 30.76
CA PRO A 93 -2.35 6.62 31.53
C PRO A 93 -2.42 5.30 30.75
N ALA A 94 -2.82 5.34 29.48
CA ALA A 94 -2.93 4.16 28.64
C ALA A 94 -1.58 3.47 28.41
N VAL A 95 -0.52 4.24 28.08
CA VAL A 95 0.84 3.69 27.94
C VAL A 95 1.34 3.08 29.25
N SER A 96 1.10 3.73 30.39
CA SER A 96 1.56 3.25 31.70
C SER A 96 0.93 1.90 32.07
N THR A 97 -0.33 1.69 31.72
CA THR A 97 -1.08 0.46 32.06
C THR A 97 -0.93 -0.63 31.01
N SER A 98 -0.47 -0.33 29.81
CA SER A 98 -0.29 -1.31 28.73
C SER A 98 1.01 -2.10 28.87
N ASP A 99 1.03 -3.33 28.34
CA ASP A 99 2.19 -4.20 28.29
C ASP A 99 2.97 -4.01 26.98
N LEU A 100 2.26 -3.75 25.89
CA LEU A 100 2.80 -3.49 24.55
C LEU A 100 2.20 -2.22 23.96
N ILE A 101 3.06 -1.39 23.38
CA ILE A 101 2.66 -0.19 22.64
C ILE A 101 3.06 -0.36 21.17
N HIS A 102 2.06 -0.34 20.29
CA HIS A 102 2.22 -0.42 18.84
C HIS A 102 1.99 0.96 18.25
N SER A 103 2.95 1.44 17.47
CA SER A 103 2.92 2.72 16.77
C SER A 103 3.56 2.62 15.41
N SER A 104 3.45 3.66 14.59
CA SER A 104 4.04 3.66 13.24
C SER A 104 4.76 4.97 12.93
N ASN A 105 5.56 4.94 11.85
CA ASN A 105 6.02 6.16 11.24
C ASN A 105 4.83 6.85 10.57
N LEU A 106 4.70 8.12 10.79
CA LEU A 106 3.84 8.99 10.00
C LEU A 106 4.47 10.37 9.93
N PHE A 107 4.11 11.07 8.86
CA PHE A 107 4.60 12.40 8.59
C PHE A 107 4.02 13.43 9.59
N PRO A 108 4.80 14.40 10.10
CA PRO A 108 4.25 15.52 10.83
C PRO A 108 3.10 16.18 10.03
N PRO A 109 2.00 16.59 10.68
CA PRO A 109 1.91 16.94 12.11
C PRO A 109 1.43 15.83 13.05
N TYR A 110 1.17 14.61 12.59
CA TYR A 110 0.59 13.53 13.40
C TYR A 110 1.62 12.90 14.35
N THR A 111 2.23 13.72 15.19
CA THR A 111 3.28 13.30 16.13
C THR A 111 2.78 12.44 17.29
N ALA A 112 1.46 12.22 17.42
CA ALA A 112 0.86 11.37 18.46
C ALA A 112 1.48 9.95 18.49
N LEU A 113 1.73 9.36 17.31
CA LEU A 113 2.35 8.04 17.20
C LEU A 113 3.75 8.02 17.81
N TRP A 114 4.54 9.07 17.55
CA TRP A 114 5.90 9.20 18.09
C TRP A 114 5.89 9.46 19.59
N PHE A 115 4.96 10.26 20.09
CA PHE A 115 4.82 10.48 21.54
C PHE A 115 4.47 9.21 22.29
N GLY A 116 3.57 8.37 21.74
CA GLY A 116 3.23 7.08 22.31
C GLY A 116 4.44 6.16 22.39
N HIS A 117 5.21 6.06 21.29
CA HIS A 117 6.43 5.28 21.22
C HIS A 117 7.50 5.79 22.20
N ASP A 118 7.83 7.09 22.14
CA ASP A 118 8.90 7.68 22.96
C ASP A 118 8.57 7.56 24.47
N LEU A 119 7.29 7.73 24.83
CA LEU A 119 6.83 7.54 26.21
C LEU A 119 6.95 6.06 26.64
N ALA A 120 6.60 5.13 25.77
CA ALA A 120 6.73 3.69 26.05
C ALA A 120 8.18 3.28 26.27
N VAL A 121 9.10 3.75 25.43
CA VAL A 121 10.54 3.52 25.60
C VAL A 121 11.03 4.11 26.94
N HIS A 122 10.63 5.33 27.27
CA HIS A 122 10.98 5.96 28.55
C HIS A 122 10.48 5.16 29.76
N LEU A 123 9.29 4.57 29.66
CA LEU A 123 8.69 3.73 30.70
C LEU A 123 9.15 2.26 30.62
N LYS A 124 10.13 1.94 29.78
CA LYS A 124 10.69 0.58 29.59
C LYS A 124 9.62 -0.47 29.21
N LYS A 125 8.59 -0.05 28.46
CA LYS A 125 7.55 -0.93 27.94
C LYS A 125 8.02 -1.61 26.66
N LYS A 126 7.44 -2.79 26.33
CA LYS A 126 7.63 -3.41 25.01
C LYS A 126 6.99 -2.53 23.93
N THR A 127 7.70 -2.38 22.82
CA THR A 127 7.25 -1.52 21.71
C THR A 127 7.32 -2.25 20.39
N VAL A 128 6.28 -2.08 19.57
CA VAL A 128 6.29 -2.38 18.13
C VAL A 128 6.28 -1.05 17.38
N PHE A 129 7.24 -0.88 16.50
CA PHE A 129 7.30 0.29 15.62
C PHE A 129 7.18 -0.13 14.15
N VAL A 130 6.15 0.36 13.48
CA VAL A 130 5.88 0.03 12.08
C VAL A 130 6.40 1.12 11.17
N VAL A 131 7.23 0.76 10.20
CA VAL A 131 7.56 1.61 9.05
C VAL A 131 6.67 1.17 7.89
N ALA A 132 5.52 1.83 7.77
CA ALA A 132 4.49 1.47 6.80
C ALA A 132 4.90 1.81 5.36
N GLU A 133 5.53 2.97 5.17
CA GLU A 133 6.00 3.47 3.88
C GLU A 133 7.39 4.09 4.02
N ASP A 134 8.21 4.03 2.97
CA ASP A 134 9.42 4.82 2.89
C ASP A 134 9.09 6.24 2.42
N PHE A 135 8.64 7.06 3.37
CA PHE A 135 8.37 8.47 3.10
C PHE A 135 9.56 9.24 2.54
N TYR A 136 10.78 8.79 2.81
CA TYR A 136 11.97 9.46 2.31
C TYR A 136 12.00 9.48 0.78
N ASP A 137 11.77 8.35 0.12
CA ASP A 137 11.80 8.28 -1.34
C ASP A 137 10.63 9.03 -1.98
N MET A 138 9.42 8.86 -1.44
CA MET A 138 8.22 9.58 -1.90
C MET A 138 8.39 11.09 -1.78
N LEU A 139 8.77 11.59 -0.60
CA LEU A 139 8.92 13.02 -0.35
C LEU A 139 10.16 13.61 -1.05
N ASN A 140 11.23 12.83 -1.23
CA ASN A 140 12.37 13.25 -2.03
C ASN A 140 11.95 13.50 -3.48
N TRP A 141 11.08 12.64 -4.03
CA TRP A 141 10.49 12.87 -5.35
C TRP A 141 9.60 14.11 -5.35
N GLU A 142 8.59 14.16 -4.49
CA GLU A 142 7.58 15.23 -4.49
C GLU A 142 8.13 16.60 -4.08
N TRP A 143 9.04 16.63 -3.11
CA TRP A 143 9.49 17.88 -2.52
C TRP A 143 10.83 18.35 -3.03
N VAL A 144 11.76 17.43 -3.25
CA VAL A 144 13.16 17.78 -3.58
C VAL A 144 13.36 17.79 -5.08
N ARG A 145 12.94 16.74 -5.79
CA ARG A 145 13.19 16.63 -7.24
C ARG A 145 12.35 17.59 -8.06
N THR A 146 11.11 17.86 -7.66
CA THR A 146 10.20 18.78 -8.35
C THR A 146 10.40 20.23 -8.00
N GLU A 147 11.13 20.55 -6.92
CA GLU A 147 11.37 21.91 -6.48
C GLU A 147 12.39 22.63 -7.38
N LYS A 148 11.99 23.77 -7.92
CA LYS A 148 12.82 24.61 -8.81
C LYS A 148 13.68 25.60 -8.05
N ASN A 149 13.23 26.04 -6.86
CA ASN A 149 13.95 27.01 -6.04
C ASN A 149 15.06 26.32 -5.22
N ALA A 150 16.33 26.68 -5.47
CA ALA A 150 17.49 26.03 -4.84
C ALA A 150 17.49 26.13 -3.31
N LEU A 151 17.09 27.29 -2.74
CA LEU A 151 17.04 27.48 -1.29
C LEU A 151 15.92 26.63 -0.65
N GLN A 152 14.74 26.58 -1.28
CA GLN A 152 13.64 25.72 -0.82
C GLN A 152 14.01 24.23 -0.96
N LYS A 153 14.66 23.85 -2.03
CA LYS A 153 15.18 22.50 -2.24
C LYS A 153 16.13 22.07 -1.12
N LEU A 154 17.06 22.96 -0.74
CA LEU A 154 17.99 22.70 0.36
C LEU A 154 17.26 22.54 1.71
N ARG A 155 16.30 23.43 2.01
CA ARG A 155 15.47 23.34 3.23
C ARG A 155 14.69 22.03 3.28
N ARG A 156 14.02 21.65 2.19
CA ARG A 156 13.24 20.40 2.10
C ARG A 156 14.13 19.16 2.27
N ARG A 157 15.33 19.16 1.68
CA ARG A 157 16.30 18.07 1.87
C ARG A 157 16.72 17.96 3.33
N ARG A 158 17.00 19.09 4.00
CA ARG A 158 17.32 19.11 5.43
C ARG A 158 16.17 18.53 6.27
N ASP A 159 14.94 18.97 6.01
CA ASP A 159 13.76 18.54 6.76
C ASP A 159 13.50 17.03 6.55
N LEU A 160 13.74 16.54 5.34
CA LEU A 160 13.65 15.12 5.01
C LEU A 160 14.71 14.29 5.75
N ASN A 161 15.96 14.78 5.83
CA ASN A 161 17.02 14.11 6.58
C ASN A 161 16.75 14.10 8.10
N LEU A 162 16.15 15.16 8.64
CA LEU A 162 15.72 15.20 10.03
C LEU A 162 14.60 14.17 10.30
N LEU A 163 13.64 14.07 9.41
CA LEU A 163 12.59 13.07 9.49
C LEU A 163 13.16 11.64 9.48
N ASP A 164 14.05 11.35 8.54
CA ASP A 164 14.71 10.05 8.42
C ASP A 164 15.48 9.69 9.71
N ARG A 165 16.21 10.65 10.29
CA ARG A 165 16.91 10.47 11.56
C ARG A 165 15.97 10.14 12.71
N GLU A 166 14.81 10.80 12.76
CA GLU A 166 13.79 10.54 13.80
C GLU A 166 13.15 9.15 13.65
N VAL A 167 12.96 8.67 12.42
CA VAL A 167 12.50 7.30 12.16
C VAL A 167 13.56 6.28 12.58
N ARG A 168 14.83 6.47 12.19
CA ARG A 168 15.96 5.60 12.57
C ARG A 168 16.09 5.46 14.08
N LYS A 169 15.96 6.56 14.82
CA LYS A 169 16.02 6.57 16.29
C LYS A 169 14.92 5.66 16.90
N ARG A 170 13.69 5.71 16.36
CA ARG A 170 12.57 4.92 16.89
C ARG A 170 12.69 3.46 16.49
N VAL A 171 13.13 3.17 15.29
CA VAL A 171 13.46 1.81 14.86
C VAL A 171 14.55 1.19 15.75
N ALA A 172 15.61 1.96 16.08
CA ALA A 172 16.68 1.50 16.96
C ALA A 172 16.24 1.20 18.39
N ASN A 173 15.26 1.95 18.90
CA ASN A 173 14.77 1.82 20.28
C ASN A 173 13.53 0.90 20.39
N ALA A 174 13.00 0.40 19.29
CA ALA A 174 11.85 -0.51 19.30
C ALA A 174 12.25 -1.92 19.75
N SER A 175 11.38 -2.58 20.52
CA SER A 175 11.56 -4.00 20.85
C SER A 175 11.41 -4.88 19.62
N LEU A 176 10.56 -4.45 18.65
CA LEU A 176 10.34 -5.07 17.37
C LEU A 176 9.96 -4.01 16.33
N SER A 177 10.55 -4.07 15.16
CA SER A 177 10.18 -3.20 14.04
C SER A 177 9.57 -4.01 12.89
N PHE A 178 8.39 -3.60 12.43
CA PHE A 178 7.80 -4.13 11.20
C PHE A 178 8.08 -3.17 10.04
N LEU A 179 8.75 -3.68 9.02
CA LEU A 179 9.12 -2.93 7.83
C LEU A 179 8.26 -3.43 6.67
N HIS A 180 7.29 -2.62 6.21
CA HIS A 180 6.30 -3.09 5.25
C HIS A 180 6.80 -3.11 3.81
N THR A 181 7.78 -2.27 3.49
CA THR A 181 8.28 -2.15 2.11
C THR A 181 9.75 -2.55 2.01
N PRO A 182 10.19 -3.08 0.87
CA PRO A 182 11.61 -3.36 0.63
C PRO A 182 12.51 -2.13 0.78
N ALA A 183 12.00 -0.95 0.43
CA ALA A 183 12.71 0.30 0.63
C ALA A 183 12.91 0.62 2.13
N ALA A 184 11.87 0.36 2.96
CA ALA A 184 12.00 0.48 4.41
C ALA A 184 13.01 -0.55 4.98
N VAL A 185 13.01 -1.78 4.47
CA VAL A 185 14.00 -2.80 4.83
C VAL A 185 15.41 -2.33 4.48
N ALA A 186 15.64 -1.89 3.25
CA ALA A 186 16.96 -1.43 2.79
C ALA A 186 17.47 -0.21 3.59
N ARG A 187 16.55 0.66 4.07
CA ARG A 187 16.92 1.90 4.77
C ARG A 187 17.07 1.74 6.28
N TYR A 188 16.24 0.89 6.91
CA TYR A 188 16.09 0.93 8.37
C TYR A 188 16.48 -0.36 9.09
N ARG A 189 16.61 -1.50 8.39
CA ARG A 189 16.90 -2.80 9.02
C ARG A 189 18.20 -2.79 9.83
N GLU A 190 19.23 -2.13 9.34
CA GLU A 190 20.54 -2.04 10.02
C GLU A 190 20.50 -1.33 11.37
N TYR A 191 19.50 -0.47 11.61
CA TYR A 191 19.33 0.26 12.88
C TYR A 191 18.52 -0.52 13.90
N ALA A 192 17.76 -1.52 13.50
CA ALA A 192 16.85 -2.25 14.38
C ALA A 192 17.55 -3.41 15.08
N ALA A 193 17.36 -3.55 16.38
CA ALA A 193 17.79 -4.73 17.13
C ALA A 193 17.00 -5.97 16.68
N ASN A 194 15.70 -5.81 16.36
CA ASN A 194 14.82 -6.86 15.86
C ASN A 194 13.89 -6.26 14.79
N ALA A 195 14.07 -6.66 13.52
CA ALA A 195 13.26 -6.18 12.41
C ALA A 195 12.81 -7.32 11.50
N VAL A 196 11.53 -7.30 11.17
CA VAL A 196 10.90 -8.28 10.28
C VAL A 196 10.18 -7.54 9.16
N GLN A 197 10.36 -8.00 7.91
CA GLN A 197 9.53 -7.52 6.81
C GLN A 197 8.15 -8.15 6.90
N ILE A 198 7.10 -7.32 6.92
CA ILE A 198 5.70 -7.76 6.90
C ILE A 198 5.02 -7.14 5.70
N ARG A 199 4.54 -7.99 4.79
CA ARG A 199 3.73 -7.54 3.66
C ARG A 199 2.27 -7.36 4.07
N GLN A 200 1.54 -6.56 3.31
CA GLN A 200 0.13 -6.25 3.57
C GLN A 200 -0.75 -6.56 2.34
N PRO A 201 -0.86 -7.82 1.92
CA PRO A 201 -1.86 -8.18 0.93
C PRO A 201 -3.26 -7.98 1.51
N VAL A 202 -4.24 -7.74 0.66
CA VAL A 202 -5.65 -7.56 1.08
C VAL A 202 -6.50 -8.78 0.76
N HIS A 203 -6.03 -9.68 -0.11
CA HIS A 203 -6.74 -10.89 -0.50
C HIS A 203 -6.56 -12.04 0.50
N GLU A 204 -7.57 -12.87 0.61
CA GLU A 204 -7.52 -14.16 1.29
C GLU A 204 -7.46 -15.30 0.27
N LYS A 205 -7.37 -16.54 0.75
CA LYS A 205 -7.27 -17.72 -0.11
C LYS A 205 -8.48 -17.85 -1.05
N ASP A 206 -9.67 -17.53 -0.54
CA ASP A 206 -10.93 -17.61 -1.30
C ASP A 206 -11.10 -16.46 -2.31
N ASP A 207 -10.28 -15.42 -2.21
CA ASP A 207 -10.23 -14.34 -3.20
C ASP A 207 -9.37 -14.68 -4.41
N VAL A 208 -8.54 -15.73 -4.33
CA VAL A 208 -7.72 -16.18 -5.45
C VAL A 208 -8.61 -16.88 -6.47
N ILE A 209 -8.43 -16.54 -7.75
CA ILE A 209 -9.18 -17.15 -8.85
C ILE A 209 -9.20 -18.68 -8.71
N ASP A 210 -10.38 -19.27 -8.72
CA ASP A 210 -10.56 -20.72 -8.59
C ASP A 210 -9.97 -21.50 -9.78
N SER A 211 -9.80 -22.81 -9.62
CA SER A 211 -9.11 -23.62 -10.61
C SER A 211 -9.85 -23.72 -11.95
N ASP A 212 -11.20 -23.68 -11.97
CA ASP A 212 -11.98 -23.80 -13.19
C ASP A 212 -11.95 -22.48 -13.97
N SER A 213 -12.19 -21.36 -13.27
CA SER A 213 -12.06 -20.03 -13.84
C SER A 213 -10.63 -19.77 -14.34
N PHE A 214 -9.62 -20.25 -13.63
CA PHE A 214 -8.22 -20.13 -14.05
C PHE A 214 -7.94 -20.96 -15.32
N ARG A 215 -8.44 -22.20 -15.43
CA ARG A 215 -8.32 -23.01 -16.66
C ARG A 215 -8.98 -22.30 -17.85
N ALA A 216 -10.18 -21.75 -17.65
CA ALA A 216 -10.85 -20.98 -18.70
C ALA A 216 -10.04 -19.75 -19.11
N LYS A 217 -9.43 -19.04 -18.15
CA LYS A 217 -8.50 -17.92 -18.41
C LYS A 217 -7.31 -18.38 -19.25
N CYS A 218 -6.66 -19.49 -18.93
CA CYS A 218 -5.52 -20.02 -19.69
C CYS A 218 -5.92 -20.35 -21.13
N ALA A 219 -7.06 -20.98 -21.36
CA ALA A 219 -7.60 -21.24 -22.69
C ALA A 219 -7.84 -19.92 -23.47
N ASN A 220 -8.40 -18.91 -22.79
CA ASN A 220 -8.63 -17.60 -23.35
C ASN A 220 -7.32 -16.88 -23.72
N ILE A 221 -6.28 -16.95 -22.90
CA ILE A 221 -4.95 -16.39 -23.18
C ILE A 221 -4.39 -16.96 -24.50
N ARG A 222 -4.55 -18.27 -24.73
CA ARG A 222 -4.06 -18.94 -25.94
C ARG A 222 -4.80 -18.50 -27.22
N SER A 223 -6.08 -18.24 -27.13
CA SER A 223 -6.97 -18.03 -28.27
C SER A 223 -7.30 -16.58 -28.56
N THR A 224 -7.20 -15.69 -27.56
CA THR A 224 -7.71 -14.32 -27.69
C THR A 224 -6.68 -13.34 -28.28
N VAL A 225 -7.15 -12.60 -29.27
CA VAL A 225 -6.47 -11.43 -29.83
C VAL A 225 -7.52 -10.32 -29.90
N PRO A 226 -7.26 -9.13 -29.35
CA PRO A 226 -6.03 -8.57 -28.77
C PRO A 226 -5.68 -9.10 -27.37
N LEU A 227 -4.40 -8.92 -26.95
CA LEU A 227 -3.98 -9.17 -25.57
C LEU A 227 -4.63 -8.14 -24.64
N ARG A 228 -5.34 -8.60 -23.60
CA ARG A 228 -6.03 -7.73 -22.65
C ARG A 228 -5.13 -7.38 -21.46
N LEU A 229 -4.86 -6.10 -21.30
CA LEU A 229 -4.00 -5.55 -20.26
C LEU A 229 -4.83 -4.70 -19.30
N ILE A 230 -4.42 -4.64 -18.04
CA ILE A 230 -5.11 -3.85 -17.03
C ILE A 230 -4.09 -3.13 -16.14
N SER A 231 -4.43 -1.92 -15.72
CA SER A 231 -3.78 -1.21 -14.62
C SER A 231 -4.84 -0.61 -13.70
N ALA A 232 -4.65 -0.71 -12.38
CA ALA A 232 -5.57 -0.16 -11.38
C ALA A 232 -4.77 0.64 -10.36
N SER A 233 -4.80 1.97 -10.48
CA SER A 233 -4.08 2.87 -9.58
C SER A 233 -4.62 4.31 -9.66
N ARG A 234 -4.27 5.15 -8.69
CA ARG A 234 -4.53 6.60 -8.81
C ARG A 234 -3.81 7.17 -10.03
N MET A 235 -4.49 8.00 -10.82
CA MET A 235 -3.92 8.63 -12.00
C MET A 235 -3.07 9.85 -11.62
N GLU A 236 -1.92 9.57 -10.99
CA GLU A 236 -0.93 10.54 -10.54
C GLU A 236 0.40 10.32 -11.28
N SER A 237 1.25 11.36 -11.36
CA SER A 237 2.52 11.30 -12.10
C SER A 237 3.41 10.13 -11.68
N LEU A 238 3.44 9.79 -10.39
CA LEU A 238 4.28 8.71 -9.85
C LEU A 238 3.82 7.31 -10.25
N LYS A 239 2.61 7.17 -10.79
CA LYS A 239 2.06 5.87 -11.21
C LYS A 239 2.41 5.49 -12.65
N GLY A 240 3.03 6.40 -13.40
CA GLY A 240 3.62 6.11 -14.72
C GLY A 240 2.61 5.67 -15.80
N ILE A 241 1.33 6.04 -15.67
CA ILE A 241 0.28 5.61 -16.60
C ILE A 241 0.55 6.13 -18.04
N ASP A 242 1.22 7.28 -18.18
CA ASP A 242 1.64 7.82 -19.46
C ASP A 242 2.61 6.91 -20.20
N PHE A 243 3.45 6.13 -19.50
CA PHE A 243 4.30 5.12 -20.12
C PHE A 243 3.50 3.95 -20.70
N ILE A 244 2.38 3.56 -20.10
CA ILE A 244 1.48 2.56 -20.67
C ILE A 244 0.94 3.07 -22.02
N ILE A 245 0.45 4.31 -22.07
CA ILE A 245 -0.11 4.91 -23.28
C ILE A 245 0.94 4.99 -24.38
N ARG A 246 2.18 5.39 -24.05
CA ARG A 246 3.30 5.40 -24.99
C ARG A 246 3.69 3.99 -25.46
N ALA A 247 3.73 3.01 -24.58
CA ALA A 247 3.98 1.62 -24.93
C ALA A 247 2.93 1.07 -25.89
N VAL A 248 1.65 1.40 -25.69
CA VAL A 248 0.57 1.03 -26.64
C VAL A 248 0.77 1.66 -28.01
N SER A 249 1.25 2.91 -28.08
CA SER A 249 1.59 3.55 -29.37
C SER A 249 2.72 2.81 -30.09
N ILE A 250 3.75 2.37 -29.37
CA ILE A 250 4.85 1.57 -29.92
C ILE A 250 4.34 0.21 -30.41
N LEU A 251 3.49 -0.47 -29.61
CA LEU A 251 2.89 -1.76 -29.99
C LEU A 251 2.01 -1.64 -31.24
N LYS A 252 1.24 -0.55 -31.38
CA LYS A 252 0.46 -0.25 -32.60
C LYS A 252 1.36 -0.14 -33.83
N GLN A 253 2.49 0.57 -33.75
CA GLN A 253 3.46 0.68 -34.82
C GLN A 253 4.09 -0.69 -35.21
N ARG A 254 4.18 -1.61 -34.25
CA ARG A 254 4.67 -2.99 -34.43
C ARG A 254 3.59 -3.98 -34.84
N ASN A 255 2.37 -3.52 -35.09
CA ASN A 255 1.21 -4.37 -35.39
C ASN A 255 0.91 -5.43 -34.32
N ILE A 256 1.19 -5.14 -33.06
CA ILE A 256 0.86 -5.99 -31.91
C ILE A 256 -0.46 -5.51 -31.30
N PRO A 257 -1.57 -6.24 -31.49
CA PRO A 257 -2.87 -5.81 -31.02
C PRO A 257 -3.01 -5.99 -29.50
N VAL A 258 -3.32 -4.89 -28.81
CA VAL A 258 -3.58 -4.87 -27.37
C VAL A 258 -4.84 -4.07 -27.07
N HIS A 259 -5.50 -4.42 -25.96
CA HIS A 259 -6.58 -3.64 -25.36
C HIS A 259 -6.25 -3.39 -23.89
N VAL A 260 -6.30 -2.15 -23.43
CA VAL A 260 -5.85 -1.75 -22.09
C VAL A 260 -6.97 -1.07 -21.33
N ALA A 261 -7.31 -1.60 -20.16
CA ALA A 261 -8.23 -0.96 -19.22
C ALA A 261 -7.43 -0.24 -18.10
N LEU A 262 -7.57 1.10 -18.03
CA LEU A 262 -6.92 1.95 -17.04
C LEU A 262 -7.92 2.38 -15.98
N TYR A 263 -7.96 1.63 -14.86
CA TYR A 263 -8.83 1.93 -13.72
C TYR A 263 -8.19 2.95 -12.78
N GLY A 264 -9.01 3.90 -12.33
CA GLY A 264 -8.65 4.90 -11.34
C GLY A 264 -9.05 6.31 -11.75
N LYS A 265 -8.77 7.25 -10.86
CA LYS A 265 -8.92 8.71 -11.06
C LYS A 265 -7.74 9.42 -10.40
N GLY A 266 -7.49 10.67 -10.78
CA GLY A 266 -6.43 11.48 -10.19
C GLY A 266 -6.19 12.76 -10.97
N SER A 267 -5.21 13.54 -10.54
CA SER A 267 -4.88 14.85 -11.09
C SER A 267 -4.47 14.79 -12.57
N LYS A 268 -4.05 13.62 -13.06
CA LYS A 268 -3.60 13.40 -14.43
C LYS A 268 -4.67 12.83 -15.37
N SER A 269 -5.88 12.54 -14.90
CA SER A 269 -6.90 11.84 -15.69
C SER A 269 -7.14 12.50 -17.05
N GLU A 270 -7.36 13.81 -17.13
CA GLU A 270 -7.64 14.50 -18.38
C GLU A 270 -6.41 14.56 -19.30
N SER A 271 -5.23 14.82 -18.74
CA SER A 271 -3.99 14.85 -19.55
C SER A 271 -3.64 13.48 -20.13
N LEU A 272 -3.98 12.38 -19.45
CA LEU A 272 -3.79 11.02 -19.97
C LEU A 272 -4.76 10.71 -21.10
N LYS A 273 -6.03 11.11 -21.01
CA LYS A 273 -6.99 10.98 -22.12
C LYS A 273 -6.56 11.77 -23.35
N LEU A 274 -6.10 13.01 -23.17
CA LEU A 274 -5.55 13.81 -24.27
C LEU A 274 -4.32 13.15 -24.90
N LEU A 275 -3.47 12.51 -24.10
CA LEU A 275 -2.30 11.78 -24.62
C LEU A 275 -2.70 10.59 -25.49
N THR A 276 -3.78 9.85 -25.17
CA THR A 276 -4.28 8.76 -26.02
C THR A 276 -4.75 9.25 -27.38
N GLN A 277 -5.40 10.40 -27.43
CA GLN A 277 -5.83 11.03 -28.68
C GLN A 277 -4.61 11.49 -29.50
N LYS A 278 -3.66 12.20 -28.84
CA LYS A 278 -2.44 12.70 -29.48
C LYS A 278 -1.59 11.59 -30.12
N LEU A 279 -1.54 10.41 -29.48
CA LEU A 279 -0.79 9.24 -29.94
C LEU A 279 -1.61 8.29 -30.82
N ASP A 280 -2.86 8.65 -31.13
CA ASP A 280 -3.79 7.85 -31.95
C ASP A 280 -3.95 6.39 -31.44
N VAL A 281 -4.16 6.25 -30.12
CA VAL A 281 -4.37 4.94 -29.44
C VAL A 281 -5.66 4.89 -28.63
N ALA A 282 -6.54 5.87 -28.78
CA ALA A 282 -7.80 5.95 -28.03
C ALA A 282 -8.70 4.73 -28.23
N GLY A 283 -8.67 4.08 -29.41
CA GLY A 283 -9.42 2.86 -29.69
C GLY A 283 -8.87 1.59 -29.00
N SER A 284 -7.66 1.64 -28.44
CA SER A 284 -7.02 0.52 -27.75
C SER A 284 -6.98 0.69 -26.22
N ILE A 285 -7.44 1.84 -25.71
CA ILE A 285 -7.34 2.18 -24.29
C ILE A 285 -8.69 2.69 -23.79
N GLU A 286 -9.18 2.07 -22.72
CA GLU A 286 -10.39 2.52 -22.02
C GLU A 286 -10.08 3.05 -20.61
N PHE A 287 -10.92 3.96 -20.13
CA PHE A 287 -10.86 4.56 -18.80
C PHE A 287 -12.18 4.28 -18.05
N PRO A 288 -12.36 3.10 -17.46
CA PRO A 288 -13.62 2.73 -16.82
C PRO A 288 -13.94 3.52 -15.54
N GLY A 289 -12.99 4.33 -15.07
CA GLY A 289 -13.13 5.06 -13.83
C GLY A 289 -12.58 4.30 -12.61
N THR A 290 -13.05 4.62 -11.42
CA THR A 290 -12.64 3.93 -10.20
C THR A 290 -13.35 2.60 -10.06
N VAL A 291 -12.62 1.58 -9.60
CA VAL A 291 -13.18 0.31 -9.17
C VAL A 291 -12.91 0.13 -7.67
N GLU A 292 -13.94 -0.23 -6.92
CA GLU A 292 -13.79 -0.52 -5.50
C GLU A 292 -13.05 -1.85 -5.29
N PRO A 293 -12.17 -1.92 -4.25
CA PRO A 293 -11.61 -3.19 -3.81
C PRO A 293 -12.70 -4.20 -3.49
N GLY A 294 -12.47 -5.46 -3.83
CA GLY A 294 -13.45 -6.54 -3.62
C GLY A 294 -13.94 -7.17 -4.91
N PRO A 295 -15.20 -7.64 -4.98
CA PRO A 295 -15.70 -8.44 -6.10
C PRO A 295 -15.57 -7.78 -7.48
N HIS A 296 -15.84 -6.49 -7.60
CA HIS A 296 -15.75 -5.78 -8.88
C HIS A 296 -14.30 -5.68 -9.41
N LEU A 297 -13.34 -5.39 -8.52
CA LEU A 297 -11.93 -5.40 -8.90
C LEU A 297 -11.49 -6.82 -9.29
N ARG A 298 -11.89 -7.85 -8.54
CA ARG A 298 -11.59 -9.25 -8.88
C ARG A 298 -12.13 -9.63 -10.24
N GLN A 299 -13.37 -9.22 -10.56
CA GLN A 299 -13.96 -9.46 -11.88
C GLN A 299 -13.17 -8.77 -13.00
N ALA A 300 -12.78 -7.52 -12.81
CA ALA A 300 -11.96 -6.79 -13.78
C ALA A 300 -10.59 -7.48 -13.99
N LEU A 301 -9.94 -7.91 -12.90
CA LEU A 301 -8.67 -8.65 -12.96
C LEU A 301 -8.86 -10.02 -13.63
N ALA A 302 -9.93 -10.76 -13.31
CA ALA A 302 -10.21 -12.05 -13.95
C ALA A 302 -10.36 -11.93 -15.47
N GLY A 303 -10.91 -10.82 -15.96
CA GLY A 303 -11.11 -10.55 -17.40
C GLY A 303 -9.84 -10.18 -18.17
N ALA A 304 -8.75 -9.79 -17.52
CA ALA A 304 -7.49 -9.39 -18.13
C ALA A 304 -6.48 -10.54 -18.23
N HIS A 305 -5.39 -10.35 -18.99
CA HIS A 305 -4.31 -11.33 -19.16
C HIS A 305 -3.03 -10.93 -18.45
N VAL A 306 -2.72 -9.63 -18.36
CA VAL A 306 -1.49 -9.08 -17.76
C VAL A 306 -1.84 -7.82 -16.97
N PHE A 307 -1.22 -7.65 -15.81
CA PHE A 307 -1.30 -6.44 -15.01
C PHE A 307 -0.09 -5.54 -15.28
N LEU A 308 -0.33 -4.26 -15.54
CA LEU A 308 0.72 -3.27 -15.79
C LEU A 308 0.90 -2.36 -14.56
N MET A 309 2.13 -2.29 -14.04
CA MET A 309 2.47 -1.50 -12.86
C MET A 309 3.75 -0.67 -13.06
N PRO A 310 3.73 0.34 -13.93
CA PRO A 310 4.89 1.16 -14.26
C PRO A 310 5.15 2.27 -13.24
N HIS A 311 5.12 1.95 -11.94
CA HIS A 311 5.36 2.92 -10.87
C HIS A 311 6.80 3.44 -10.91
N LEU A 312 6.97 4.77 -10.80
CA LEU A 312 8.26 5.45 -10.87
C LEU A 312 9.01 5.49 -9.53
N THR A 313 8.35 5.10 -8.45
CA THR A 313 8.90 5.07 -7.08
C THR A 313 8.92 3.66 -6.51
N THR A 314 9.60 3.51 -5.38
CA THR A 314 9.66 2.26 -4.61
C THR A 314 8.39 1.95 -3.83
N ASP A 315 7.30 2.70 -4.07
CA ASP A 315 6.00 2.49 -3.44
C ASP A 315 5.51 1.05 -3.66
N PHE A 316 5.29 0.33 -2.56
CA PHE A 316 4.78 -1.03 -2.59
C PHE A 316 3.28 -1.01 -2.81
N GLY A 317 2.88 -1.21 -4.06
CA GLY A 317 1.46 -1.31 -4.39
C GLY A 317 0.86 -2.64 -3.93
N ARG A 318 -0.16 -2.61 -3.08
CA ARG A 318 -0.99 -3.78 -2.74
C ARG A 318 -1.53 -4.48 -3.99
N ALA A 319 -1.74 -3.73 -5.06
CA ALA A 319 -2.21 -4.21 -6.36
C ALA A 319 -1.34 -5.31 -7.01
N PHE A 320 -0.07 -5.50 -6.62
CA PHE A 320 0.72 -6.65 -7.07
C PHE A 320 0.04 -7.97 -6.69
N PHE A 321 -0.34 -8.10 -5.43
CA PHE A 321 -0.95 -9.34 -4.95
C PHE A 321 -2.40 -9.48 -5.38
N ASP A 322 -3.14 -8.38 -5.53
CA ASP A 322 -4.49 -8.42 -6.10
C ASP A 322 -4.47 -8.93 -7.55
N ALA A 323 -3.51 -8.46 -8.34
CA ALA A 323 -3.31 -8.94 -9.71
C ALA A 323 -2.97 -10.43 -9.73
N MET A 324 -2.00 -10.87 -8.91
CA MET A 324 -1.59 -12.27 -8.80
C MET A 324 -2.73 -13.16 -8.32
N ALA A 325 -3.58 -12.69 -7.39
CA ALA A 325 -4.79 -13.39 -6.96
C ALA A 325 -5.80 -13.56 -8.11
N GLY A 326 -5.88 -12.61 -9.04
CA GLY A 326 -6.63 -12.72 -10.29
C GLY A 326 -5.97 -13.62 -11.35
N GLY A 327 -4.83 -14.25 -11.04
CA GLY A 327 -4.06 -15.07 -11.97
C GLY A 327 -3.41 -14.25 -13.08
N LEU A 328 -2.94 -13.01 -12.77
CA LEU A 328 -2.25 -12.16 -13.74
C LEU A 328 -0.76 -12.06 -13.41
N PRO A 329 0.13 -12.38 -14.35
CA PRO A 329 1.51 -11.96 -14.24
C PRO A 329 1.60 -10.44 -14.34
N VAL A 330 2.62 -9.87 -13.68
CA VAL A 330 2.79 -8.42 -13.60
C VAL A 330 3.96 -7.98 -14.47
N ILE A 331 3.76 -6.94 -15.31
CA ILE A 331 4.87 -6.21 -15.90
C ILE A 331 5.04 -4.92 -15.10
N ALA A 332 6.20 -4.74 -14.49
CA ALA A 332 6.50 -3.60 -13.64
C ALA A 332 7.83 -2.94 -13.99
N PHE A 333 7.94 -1.64 -13.74
CA PHE A 333 9.24 -0.97 -13.77
C PHE A 333 10.14 -1.46 -12.63
N ARG A 334 11.45 -1.47 -12.88
CA ARG A 334 12.47 -1.86 -11.91
C ARG A 334 12.47 -0.91 -10.71
N SER A 335 12.17 -1.45 -9.57
CA SER A 335 12.22 -0.79 -8.27
C SER A 335 12.51 -1.84 -7.19
N LEU A 336 12.84 -1.41 -5.96
CA LEU A 336 12.97 -2.37 -4.85
C LEU A 336 11.68 -3.15 -4.63
N ALA A 337 10.51 -2.51 -4.77
CA ALA A 337 9.21 -3.16 -4.59
C ALA A 337 8.93 -4.22 -5.65
N SER A 338 9.17 -3.91 -6.93
CA SER A 338 8.96 -4.88 -8.01
C SER A 338 9.93 -6.06 -7.94
N GLN A 339 11.22 -5.81 -7.60
CA GLN A 339 12.23 -6.85 -7.46
C GLN A 339 11.98 -7.79 -6.26
N ASP A 340 11.35 -7.30 -5.20
CA ASP A 340 10.95 -8.12 -4.05
C ASP A 340 9.70 -8.96 -4.35
N THR A 341 8.77 -8.43 -5.15
CA THR A 341 7.45 -9.02 -5.33
C THR A 341 7.36 -9.89 -6.58
N VAL A 342 7.94 -9.44 -7.69
CA VAL A 342 7.87 -10.11 -9.00
C VAL A 342 9.15 -10.90 -9.24
N ARG A 343 9.03 -12.20 -9.44
CA ARG A 343 10.13 -13.05 -9.93
C ARG A 343 10.21 -12.91 -11.45
N HIS A 344 11.19 -12.11 -11.89
CA HIS A 344 11.39 -11.82 -13.31
C HIS A 344 11.47 -13.11 -14.15
N GLN A 345 10.72 -13.17 -15.25
CA GLN A 345 10.55 -14.32 -16.13
C GLN A 345 9.89 -15.56 -15.49
N VAL A 346 9.33 -15.45 -14.29
CA VAL A 346 8.62 -16.55 -13.61
C VAL A 346 7.15 -16.18 -13.43
N ASP A 347 6.84 -15.14 -12.66
CA ASP A 347 5.47 -14.69 -12.40
C ASP A 347 5.20 -13.26 -12.91
N GLY A 348 6.10 -12.75 -13.74
CA GLY A 348 6.00 -11.45 -14.38
C GLY A 348 7.31 -11.00 -15.02
N LEU A 349 7.34 -9.77 -15.48
CA LEU A 349 8.49 -9.14 -16.11
C LEU A 349 8.85 -7.83 -15.40
N ILE A 350 10.14 -7.61 -15.19
CA ILE A 350 10.68 -6.35 -14.66
C ILE A 350 11.40 -5.64 -15.81
N THR A 351 10.92 -4.47 -16.18
CA THR A 351 11.47 -3.64 -17.26
C THR A 351 12.25 -2.44 -16.69
N PRO A 352 13.12 -1.76 -17.46
CA PRO A 352 13.80 -0.57 -17.00
C PRO A 352 12.82 0.50 -16.50
N ASN A 353 13.25 1.31 -15.51
CA ASN A 353 12.40 2.36 -14.96
C ASN A 353 12.23 3.52 -15.97
N ALA A 354 11.01 4.07 -16.04
CA ALA A 354 10.64 5.17 -16.93
C ALA A 354 10.91 4.87 -18.43
N ASP A 355 10.73 3.63 -18.85
CA ASP A 355 11.03 3.16 -20.19
C ASP A 355 9.78 2.57 -20.89
N ALA A 356 9.16 3.35 -21.78
CA ALA A 356 8.00 2.90 -22.54
C ALA A 356 8.35 1.82 -23.57
N GLU A 357 9.56 1.84 -24.13
CA GLU A 357 10.07 0.85 -25.07
C GLU A 357 10.22 -0.51 -24.37
N GLY A 358 10.91 -0.54 -23.22
CA GLY A 358 11.05 -1.76 -22.43
C GLY A 358 9.69 -2.32 -21.95
N LEU A 359 8.72 -1.45 -21.66
CA LEU A 359 7.35 -1.89 -21.33
C LEU A 359 6.67 -2.53 -22.56
N ALA A 360 6.81 -1.93 -23.75
CA ALA A 360 6.29 -2.49 -24.99
C ALA A 360 6.95 -3.82 -25.35
N GLU A 361 8.26 -3.95 -25.14
CA GLU A 361 8.99 -5.22 -25.35
C GLU A 361 8.47 -6.33 -24.43
N GLY A 362 8.28 -6.03 -23.12
CA GLY A 362 7.72 -7.00 -22.17
C GLY A 362 6.31 -7.47 -22.57
N ILE A 363 5.44 -6.56 -23.02
CA ILE A 363 4.11 -6.90 -23.53
C ILE A 363 4.24 -7.72 -24.82
N GLY A 364 5.13 -7.34 -25.72
CA GLY A 364 5.42 -8.05 -26.97
C GLY A 364 5.91 -9.48 -26.75
N GLN A 365 6.73 -9.71 -25.71
CA GLN A 365 7.20 -11.04 -25.31
C GLN A 365 6.01 -11.94 -24.93
N PHE A 366 5.09 -11.48 -24.10
CA PHE A 366 3.87 -12.21 -23.74
C PHE A 366 2.90 -12.39 -24.93
N HIS A 367 2.87 -11.43 -25.84
CA HIS A 367 2.09 -11.57 -27.06
C HIS A 367 2.64 -12.68 -27.96
N LYS A 368 3.94 -12.76 -28.14
CA LYS A 368 4.63 -13.72 -29.01
C LYS A 368 4.63 -15.13 -28.42
N ASP A 369 4.84 -15.27 -27.10
CA ASP A 369 4.86 -16.56 -26.40
C ASP A 369 3.71 -16.65 -25.40
N ARG A 370 2.57 -17.16 -25.86
CA ARG A 370 1.35 -17.34 -25.05
C ARG A 370 1.51 -18.45 -24.01
N GLU A 371 2.33 -19.44 -24.29
CA GLU A 371 2.60 -20.51 -23.30
C GLU A 371 3.47 -19.97 -22.15
N PHE A 372 4.41 -19.10 -22.43
CA PHE A 372 5.13 -18.39 -21.37
C PHE A 372 4.18 -17.51 -20.53
N LEU A 373 3.24 -16.79 -21.16
CA LEU A 373 2.23 -16.02 -20.46
C LEU A 373 1.37 -16.91 -19.54
N VAL A 374 0.95 -18.10 -20.00
CA VAL A 374 0.18 -19.04 -19.20
C VAL A 374 1.00 -19.56 -18.00
N ARG A 375 2.25 -19.97 -18.22
CA ARG A 375 3.13 -20.38 -17.10
C ARG A 375 3.35 -19.27 -16.08
N ALA A 376 3.52 -18.03 -16.55
CA ALA A 376 3.68 -16.88 -15.68
C ALA A 376 2.40 -16.56 -14.88
N ALA A 377 1.23 -16.74 -15.49
CA ALA A 377 -0.07 -16.60 -14.82
C ALA A 377 -0.27 -17.66 -13.73
N GLU A 378 0.11 -18.91 -13.99
CA GLU A 378 0.07 -20.01 -13.01
C GLU A 378 0.99 -19.72 -11.81
N ALA A 379 2.25 -19.35 -12.09
CA ALA A 379 3.22 -18.98 -11.07
C ALA A 379 2.78 -17.76 -10.24
N ALA A 380 2.11 -16.77 -10.85
CA ALA A 380 1.53 -15.62 -10.15
C ALA A 380 0.40 -16.04 -9.21
N ARG A 381 -0.52 -16.91 -9.68
CA ARG A 381 -1.61 -17.46 -8.86
C ARG A 381 -1.07 -18.26 -7.66
N GLU A 382 -0.09 -19.12 -7.85
CA GLU A 382 0.56 -19.86 -6.76
C GLU A 382 1.20 -18.92 -5.74
N ARG A 383 1.87 -17.87 -6.21
CA ARG A 383 2.47 -16.85 -5.33
C ARG A 383 1.44 -16.10 -4.50
N ALA A 384 0.25 -15.82 -5.04
CA ALA A 384 -0.85 -15.23 -4.29
C ALA A 384 -1.32 -16.14 -3.15
N LEU A 385 -1.45 -17.45 -3.39
CA LEU A 385 -1.83 -18.43 -2.37
C LEU A 385 -0.84 -18.48 -1.20
N LEU A 386 0.44 -18.19 -1.44
CA LEU A 386 1.50 -18.15 -0.42
C LEU A 386 1.63 -16.79 0.27
N ASN A 387 0.85 -15.79 -0.13
CA ASN A 387 0.94 -14.42 0.38
C ASN A 387 -0.43 -13.84 0.75
N THR A 388 -1.28 -14.60 1.41
CA THR A 388 -2.60 -14.12 1.85
C THR A 388 -2.50 -13.22 3.08
N LYS A 389 -3.53 -12.40 3.31
CA LYS A 389 -3.66 -11.54 4.49
C LYS A 389 -3.51 -12.32 5.80
N SER A 390 -4.17 -13.49 5.88
CA SER A 390 -4.10 -14.37 7.06
C SER A 390 -2.69 -14.89 7.34
N ILE A 391 -1.92 -15.29 6.32
CA ILE A 391 -0.52 -15.73 6.49
C ILE A 391 0.32 -14.64 7.14
N TRP A 392 0.25 -13.41 6.63
CA TRP A 392 1.03 -12.29 7.14
C TRP A 392 0.55 -11.77 8.50
N ASN A 393 -0.76 -11.83 8.79
CA ASN A 393 -1.30 -11.52 10.12
C ASN A 393 -0.82 -12.53 11.16
N ASN A 394 -0.81 -13.83 10.82
CA ASN A 394 -0.31 -14.88 11.72
C ASN A 394 1.18 -14.72 12.02
N LEU A 395 2.00 -14.42 11.02
CA LEU A 395 3.42 -14.12 11.22
C LEU A 395 3.61 -12.89 12.14
N ARG A 396 2.86 -11.81 11.90
CA ARG A 396 2.89 -10.62 12.76
C ARG A 396 2.55 -10.95 14.21
N ALA A 397 1.49 -11.72 14.42
CA ALA A 397 1.05 -12.13 15.74
C ALA A 397 2.07 -13.04 16.44
N GLN A 398 2.69 -13.96 15.70
CA GLN A 398 3.77 -14.80 16.23
C GLN A 398 4.94 -13.94 16.72
N MET A 399 5.45 -13.03 15.90
CA MET A 399 6.56 -12.13 16.26
C MET A 399 6.24 -11.25 17.48
N ILE A 400 4.98 -10.80 17.63
CA ILE A 400 4.54 -10.05 18.79
C ILE A 400 4.55 -10.93 20.05
N ARG A 401 4.05 -12.17 19.95
CA ARG A 401 4.05 -13.11 21.10
C ARG A 401 5.45 -13.46 21.58
N GLU A 402 6.41 -13.56 20.67
CA GLU A 402 7.84 -13.84 20.97
C GLU A 402 8.53 -12.71 21.77
N LEU A 403 7.88 -11.55 21.95
CA LEU A 403 8.38 -10.49 22.82
C LEU A 403 8.14 -10.76 24.31
N PHE A 404 7.29 -11.73 24.67
CA PHE A 404 6.86 -12.06 26.03
C PHE A 404 7.22 -13.50 26.42
#